data_ce44e6e485d828cba4797a36e6777967
#
_entry.id   ce44e6e485d828cba4797a36e6777967
#
_cell.length_a   1.000
_cell.length_b   1.000
_cell.length_c   1.000
_cell.angle_alpha   90.00
_cell.angle_beta   90.00
_cell.angle_gamma   90.00
#
_symmetry.space_group_name_H-M   'P 1'
#
loop_
_entity.id
_entity.type
_entity.pdbx_description
1 polymer ?
#
loop_
_entity_poly.entity_id
_entity_poly.type
_entity_poly.pdbx_seq_one_letter_code
_entity_poly.pdbx_strand_id
1 'polypeptide(L)'
;MKKGIFKLAFWLTVVLFLFIFGLSEEGQAKDEILMGYSSSLTGGYSHVGKMIKDGYTVWGEMINRKGGIYVKDLNKKLRVRLINYDDKSDPSTAAKLYEKLITDDKVDFVLSPWGSSIGFPVSGICQKYKMPMVYVWVASDPIFKQGYDYCFCLIQLASQHEWSPLDLLKTLSVPPKKIIYISTKELYGITTAKGGFERAKVLGLEPYYEEVEKGCKDFTPLITKMKSLGVEAISTGIYEAEFFLLFKQMQELKFYPKFIFASHGTDLPDFWEIFGDTGEAACGGGFYHHKWKTFENEEFVEGYKKLTGSFPTHYGGTIGGAQVLEQAIGKAGTLDKEKIKKVLLEEEFKCNLYPKVKFFTEGGFTNFNKFAFTGILQWQKGKLYTVYPLSIAEAKFVYPIPWKVK
;
A
#
# COMPACT_ATOMS: atom_id res chain seq x y z
N MET A 1 -3.55 -78.60 20.71
CA MET A 1 -3.57 -77.38 21.53
C MET A 1 -2.47 -76.32 21.20
N LYS A 2 -1.35 -76.67 20.58
CA LYS A 2 -0.24 -75.67 20.28
C LYS A 2 -0.46 -74.74 19.09
N LYS A 3 -1.35 -75.05 18.09
CA LYS A 3 -1.63 -74.22 16.92
C LYS A 3 -2.59 -73.04 17.15
N GLY A 4 -3.38 -73.04 18.19
CA GLY A 4 -4.33 -71.96 18.53
C GLY A 4 -3.65 -70.76 19.23
N ILE A 5 -2.66 -71.04 20.04
CA ILE A 5 -1.96 -70.01 20.84
C ILE A 5 -1.07 -69.13 19.95
N PHE A 6 -0.50 -69.68 18.91
CA PHE A 6 0.34 -68.89 17.97
C PHE A 6 -0.48 -67.92 17.07
N LYS A 7 -1.71 -68.28 16.74
CA LYS A 7 -2.59 -67.38 15.97
C LYS A 7 -3.12 -66.24 16.82
N LEU A 8 -3.41 -66.48 18.09
CA LEU A 8 -3.88 -65.45 19.01
C LEU A 8 -2.81 -64.45 19.38
N ALA A 9 -1.55 -64.91 19.56
CA ALA A 9 -0.42 -64.03 19.81
C ALA A 9 -0.04 -63.18 18.57
N PHE A 10 -0.15 -63.68 17.35
CA PHE A 10 0.09 -62.90 16.13
C PHE A 10 -0.97 -61.83 15.90
N TRP A 11 -2.24 -62.10 16.16
CA TRP A 11 -3.33 -61.09 16.07
C TRP A 11 -3.21 -60.04 17.16
N LEU A 12 -2.82 -60.35 18.38
CA LEU A 12 -2.57 -59.41 19.46
C LEU A 12 -1.39 -58.48 19.16
N THR A 13 -0.32 -58.99 18.55
CA THR A 13 0.84 -58.17 18.13
C THR A 13 0.50 -57.24 16.93
N VAL A 14 -0.30 -57.69 15.97
CA VAL A 14 -0.72 -56.86 14.83
C VAL A 14 -1.70 -55.76 15.30
N VAL A 15 -2.60 -56.05 16.21
CA VAL A 15 -3.54 -55.05 16.78
C VAL A 15 -2.76 -54.04 17.65
N LEU A 16 -1.77 -54.50 18.42
CA LEU A 16 -0.91 -53.58 19.23
C LEU A 16 -0.01 -52.72 18.33
N PHE A 17 0.47 -53.24 17.19
CA PHE A 17 1.24 -52.45 16.22
C PHE A 17 0.37 -51.43 15.46
N LEU A 18 -0.89 -51.75 15.16
CA LEU A 18 -1.85 -50.82 14.56
C LEU A 18 -2.31 -49.75 15.56
N PHE A 19 -2.34 -50.08 16.87
CA PHE A 19 -2.65 -49.08 17.92
C PHE A 19 -1.46 -48.16 18.22
N ILE A 20 -0.21 -48.63 18.06
CA ILE A 20 1.00 -47.81 18.26
C ILE A 20 1.27 -46.92 17.02
N PHE A 21 0.89 -47.30 15.80
CA PHE A 21 0.98 -46.48 14.60
C PHE A 21 -0.23 -45.54 14.39
N GLY A 22 -1.32 -45.75 15.16
CA GLY A 22 -2.52 -44.89 15.17
C GLY A 22 -2.46 -43.73 16.17
N LEU A 23 -1.39 -43.64 16.99
CA LEU A 23 -1.22 -42.58 17.98
C LEU A 23 0.15 -41.91 17.76
N SER A 24 0.20 -41.00 16.85
CA SER A 24 0.93 -39.73 16.93
C SER A 24 1.18 -39.15 15.54
N GLU A 25 0.14 -38.64 14.88
CA GLU A 25 0.30 -37.27 14.44
C GLU A 25 0.02 -36.41 15.71
N GLU A 26 0.92 -36.39 16.65
CA GLU A 26 1.06 -35.23 17.50
C GLU A 26 1.32 -34.09 16.54
N GLY A 27 0.28 -33.37 16.18
CA GLY A 27 0.37 -32.15 15.41
C GLY A 27 1.40 -31.28 16.10
N GLN A 28 2.56 -31.14 15.48
CA GLN A 28 3.66 -30.31 16.02
C GLN A 28 3.00 -28.99 16.39
N ALA A 29 2.99 -28.70 17.69
CA ALA A 29 2.25 -27.56 18.22
C ALA A 29 2.72 -26.32 17.46
N LYS A 30 1.80 -25.70 16.69
CA LYS A 30 2.14 -24.56 15.86
C LYS A 30 2.64 -23.42 16.73
N ASP A 31 3.89 -22.98 16.52
CA ASP A 31 4.55 -21.95 17.32
C ASP A 31 4.68 -20.60 16.60
N GLU A 32 4.43 -20.60 15.30
CA GLU A 32 4.58 -19.41 14.46
C GLU A 32 3.39 -19.26 13.50
N ILE A 33 3.07 -18.01 13.17
CA ILE A 33 2.23 -17.64 12.02
C ILE A 33 3.19 -17.29 10.88
N LEU A 34 3.11 -18.06 9.81
CA LEU A 34 3.93 -17.87 8.63
C LEU A 34 3.24 -16.92 7.67
N MET A 35 3.84 -15.76 7.39
CA MET A 35 3.29 -14.76 6.48
C MET A 35 4.24 -14.53 5.30
N GLY A 36 3.69 -14.60 4.09
CA GLY A 36 4.44 -14.48 2.85
C GLY A 36 4.13 -13.20 2.09
N TYR A 37 5.11 -12.66 1.36
CA TYR A 37 4.91 -11.55 0.44
C TYR A 37 6.01 -11.50 -0.62
N SER A 38 5.75 -10.77 -1.70
CA SER A 38 6.80 -10.34 -2.61
C SER A 38 7.08 -8.85 -2.46
N SER A 39 8.31 -8.47 -2.77
CA SER A 39 8.70 -7.08 -2.94
C SER A 39 9.66 -6.99 -4.13
N SER A 40 9.62 -5.89 -4.86
CA SER A 40 10.47 -5.66 -6.03
C SER A 40 11.89 -5.30 -5.57
N LEU A 41 12.72 -6.29 -5.21
CA LEU A 41 14.10 -6.03 -4.76
C LEU A 41 15.04 -5.74 -5.94
N THR A 42 14.64 -6.14 -7.15
CA THR A 42 15.34 -5.84 -8.42
C THR A 42 14.34 -5.27 -9.43
N GLY A 43 14.86 -4.73 -10.55
CA GLY A 43 14.05 -4.10 -11.60
C GLY A 43 13.70 -2.63 -11.30
N GLY A 44 12.71 -2.10 -12.01
CA GLY A 44 12.38 -0.66 -12.01
C GLY A 44 11.86 -0.10 -10.70
N TYR A 45 11.39 -0.96 -9.78
CA TYR A 45 10.83 -0.57 -8.48
C TYR A 45 11.73 -0.97 -7.30
N SER A 46 13.02 -1.26 -7.55
CA SER A 46 13.91 -1.82 -6.52
C SER A 46 14.11 -0.90 -5.31
N HIS A 47 14.13 0.40 -5.53
CA HIS A 47 14.21 1.39 -4.45
C HIS A 47 13.01 1.27 -3.48
N VAL A 48 11.80 1.21 -4.03
CA VAL A 48 10.56 1.04 -3.26
C VAL A 48 10.49 -0.32 -2.57
N GLY A 49 10.82 -1.40 -3.29
CA GLY A 49 10.77 -2.76 -2.77
C GLY A 49 11.62 -2.97 -1.53
N LYS A 50 12.78 -2.32 -1.46
CA LYS A 50 13.64 -2.34 -0.26
C LYS A 50 12.95 -1.68 0.94
N MET A 51 12.37 -0.49 0.76
CA MET A 51 11.66 0.23 1.83
C MET A 51 10.49 -0.58 2.39
N ILE A 52 9.74 -1.28 1.52
CA ILE A 52 8.62 -2.14 1.92
C ILE A 52 9.11 -3.33 2.75
N LYS A 53 10.19 -3.99 2.30
CA LYS A 53 10.81 -5.08 3.06
C LYS A 53 11.23 -4.61 4.44
N ASP A 54 11.88 -3.46 4.54
CA ASP A 54 12.32 -2.88 5.81
C ASP A 54 11.09 -2.59 6.72
N GLY A 55 10.00 -2.04 6.16
CA GLY A 55 8.76 -1.79 6.88
C GLY A 55 8.15 -3.06 7.48
N TYR A 56 7.97 -4.12 6.69
CA TYR A 56 7.45 -5.38 7.18
C TYR A 56 8.39 -6.07 8.19
N THR A 57 9.71 -5.93 8.01
CA THR A 57 10.69 -6.43 8.97
C THR A 57 10.50 -5.78 10.34
N VAL A 58 10.39 -4.46 10.39
CA VAL A 58 10.17 -3.71 11.64
C VAL A 58 8.84 -4.10 12.29
N TRP A 59 7.75 -4.20 11.49
CA TRP A 59 6.45 -4.65 12.02
C TRP A 59 6.55 -6.06 12.64
N GLY A 60 7.16 -7.02 11.96
CA GLY A 60 7.32 -8.39 12.47
C GLY A 60 8.11 -8.42 13.78
N GLU A 61 9.17 -7.61 13.89
CA GLU A 61 9.94 -7.47 15.13
C GLU A 61 9.11 -6.83 16.26
N MET A 62 8.29 -5.81 15.96
CA MET A 62 7.41 -5.18 16.95
C MET A 62 6.42 -6.19 17.53
N ILE A 63 5.75 -6.97 16.68
CA ILE A 63 4.82 -8.01 17.12
C ILE A 63 5.53 -9.08 17.94
N ASN A 64 6.69 -9.52 17.50
CA ASN A 64 7.45 -10.56 18.18
C ASN A 64 8.00 -10.10 19.54
N ARG A 65 8.34 -8.82 19.70
CA ARG A 65 8.68 -8.24 21.02
C ARG A 65 7.51 -8.26 21.99
N LYS A 66 6.27 -8.13 21.50
CA LYS A 66 5.03 -8.24 22.28
C LYS A 66 4.63 -9.71 22.57
N GLY A 67 5.46 -10.66 22.13
CA GLY A 67 5.25 -12.11 22.29
C GLY A 67 4.47 -12.75 21.15
N GLY A 68 4.12 -12.03 20.10
CA GLY A 68 3.34 -12.53 18.96
C GLY A 68 1.86 -12.21 19.02
N ILE A 69 1.07 -12.78 18.10
CA ILE A 69 -0.38 -12.61 17.98
C ILE A 69 -1.08 -13.69 18.81
N TYR A 70 -2.00 -13.29 19.68
CA TYR A 70 -2.77 -14.25 20.48
C TYR A 70 -3.84 -14.95 19.62
N VAL A 71 -3.82 -16.28 19.60
CA VAL A 71 -4.77 -17.14 18.90
C VAL A 71 -5.55 -17.95 19.94
N LYS A 72 -6.81 -17.57 20.16
CA LYS A 72 -7.67 -18.15 21.20
C LYS A 72 -7.85 -19.66 21.04
N ASP A 73 -8.06 -20.15 19.81
CA ASP A 73 -8.27 -21.57 19.51
C ASP A 73 -7.07 -22.43 19.95
N LEU A 74 -5.86 -21.83 19.99
CA LEU A 74 -4.64 -22.49 20.42
C LEU A 74 -4.26 -22.11 21.86
N ASN A 75 -4.99 -21.18 22.47
CA ASN A 75 -4.72 -20.62 23.80
C ASN A 75 -3.27 -20.14 24.01
N LYS A 76 -2.65 -19.59 22.97
CA LYS A 76 -1.29 -19.07 23.04
C LYS A 76 -1.02 -17.93 22.08
N LYS A 77 0.07 -17.21 22.31
CA LYS A 77 0.63 -16.25 21.36
C LYS A 77 1.56 -16.98 20.38
N LEU A 78 1.41 -16.69 19.09
CA LEU A 78 2.27 -17.21 18.02
C LEU A 78 3.15 -16.09 17.49
N ARG A 79 4.44 -16.35 17.34
CA ARG A 79 5.36 -15.40 16.70
C ARG A 79 5.08 -15.30 15.22
N VAL A 80 5.34 -14.15 14.61
CA VAL A 80 5.24 -13.97 13.17
C VAL A 80 6.60 -14.27 12.53
N ARG A 81 6.60 -15.13 11.52
CA ARG A 81 7.75 -15.39 10.65
C ARG A 81 7.43 -14.95 9.22
N LEU A 82 8.29 -14.12 8.63
CA LEU A 82 8.11 -13.54 7.31
C LEU A 82 8.91 -14.30 6.26
N ILE A 83 8.29 -14.58 5.11
CA ILE A 83 8.94 -15.05 3.89
C ILE A 83 8.81 -13.96 2.84
N ASN A 84 9.93 -13.49 2.30
CA ASN A 84 9.96 -12.49 1.23
C ASN A 84 10.63 -13.05 -0.03
N TYR A 85 10.01 -12.81 -1.18
CA TYR A 85 10.55 -13.11 -2.48
C TYR A 85 10.71 -11.84 -3.33
N ASP A 86 11.69 -11.83 -4.23
CA ASP A 86 11.87 -10.78 -5.22
C ASP A 86 10.98 -11.02 -6.44
N ASP A 87 10.00 -10.15 -6.67
CA ASP A 87 9.13 -10.21 -7.86
C ASP A 87 9.75 -9.56 -9.10
N LYS A 88 10.94 -8.99 -8.98
CA LYS A 88 11.71 -8.37 -10.07
C LYS A 88 10.95 -7.25 -10.79
N SER A 89 10.01 -6.61 -10.10
CA SER A 89 9.11 -5.59 -10.67
C SER A 89 8.22 -6.13 -11.81
N ASP A 90 7.98 -7.45 -11.84
CA ASP A 90 7.21 -8.14 -12.88
C ASP A 90 5.91 -8.75 -12.34
N PRO A 91 4.74 -8.34 -12.88
CA PRO A 91 3.43 -8.81 -12.42
C PRO A 91 3.25 -10.34 -12.52
N SER A 92 3.79 -10.96 -13.57
CA SER A 92 3.63 -12.41 -13.78
C SER A 92 4.48 -13.22 -12.81
N THR A 93 5.67 -12.73 -12.49
CA THR A 93 6.55 -13.29 -11.47
C THR A 93 5.90 -13.17 -10.09
N ALA A 94 5.33 -12.01 -9.75
CA ALA A 94 4.62 -11.82 -8.49
C ALA A 94 3.48 -12.84 -8.32
N ALA A 95 2.63 -13.01 -9.33
CA ALA A 95 1.54 -13.99 -9.29
C ALA A 95 2.04 -15.41 -9.00
N LYS A 96 3.10 -15.86 -9.68
CA LYS A 96 3.72 -17.18 -9.46
C LYS A 96 4.29 -17.31 -8.05
N LEU A 97 4.90 -16.25 -7.52
CA LEU A 97 5.45 -16.23 -6.16
C LEU A 97 4.36 -16.30 -5.10
N TYR A 98 3.23 -15.61 -5.28
CA TYR A 98 2.11 -15.72 -4.35
C TYR A 98 1.45 -17.10 -4.41
N GLU A 99 1.34 -17.70 -5.58
CA GLU A 99 0.89 -19.09 -5.71
C GLU A 99 1.84 -20.04 -4.97
N LYS A 100 3.17 -19.92 -5.19
CA LYS A 100 4.19 -20.68 -4.48
C LYS A 100 4.13 -20.50 -2.96
N LEU A 101 4.01 -19.26 -2.46
CA LEU A 101 3.87 -18.98 -1.03
C LEU A 101 2.70 -19.77 -0.43
N ILE A 102 1.57 -19.86 -1.15
CA ILE A 102 0.37 -20.54 -0.66
C ILE A 102 0.47 -22.07 -0.79
N THR A 103 0.96 -22.58 -1.92
CA THR A 103 0.92 -24.03 -2.24
C THR A 103 2.13 -24.78 -1.73
N ASP A 104 3.33 -24.21 -1.88
CA ASP A 104 4.60 -24.89 -1.60
C ASP A 104 5.10 -24.52 -0.19
N ASP A 105 5.20 -23.22 0.09
CA ASP A 105 5.68 -22.72 1.40
C ASP A 105 4.58 -22.80 2.48
N LYS A 106 3.32 -23.02 2.08
CA LYS A 106 2.14 -23.22 2.95
C LYS A 106 2.00 -22.11 4.01
N VAL A 107 2.17 -20.86 3.57
CA VAL A 107 1.98 -19.71 4.47
C VAL A 107 0.56 -19.64 5.00
N ASP A 108 0.40 -19.18 6.23
CA ASP A 108 -0.91 -18.96 6.82
C ASP A 108 -1.64 -17.81 6.16
N PHE A 109 -0.91 -16.72 5.93
CA PHE A 109 -1.41 -15.50 5.31
C PHE A 109 -0.39 -14.90 4.36
N VAL A 110 -0.87 -13.99 3.52
CA VAL A 110 -0.03 -13.19 2.63
C VAL A 110 -0.19 -11.70 2.95
N LEU A 111 0.89 -10.93 2.75
CA LEU A 111 0.91 -9.49 2.89
C LEU A 111 0.94 -8.83 1.51
N SER A 112 0.51 -7.57 1.43
CA SER A 112 0.38 -6.83 0.18
C SER A 112 1.71 -6.66 -0.57
N PRO A 113 1.76 -6.92 -1.89
CA PRO A 113 2.82 -6.41 -2.73
C PRO A 113 2.68 -4.89 -2.90
N TRP A 114 3.62 -4.28 -3.61
CA TRP A 114 3.52 -2.88 -4.00
C TRP A 114 3.15 -2.71 -5.47
N GLY A 115 2.29 -1.71 -5.73
CA GLY A 115 1.92 -1.29 -7.07
C GLY A 115 0.74 -2.06 -7.66
N SER A 116 -0.21 -1.32 -8.25
CA SER A 116 -1.46 -1.91 -8.75
C SER A 116 -1.24 -2.87 -9.92
N SER A 117 -0.23 -2.63 -10.76
CA SER A 117 0.12 -3.55 -11.86
C SER A 117 0.61 -4.90 -11.33
N ILE A 118 1.37 -4.91 -10.22
CA ILE A 118 1.83 -6.13 -9.52
C ILE A 118 0.65 -6.78 -8.79
N GLY A 119 -0.14 -6.00 -8.05
CA GLY A 119 -1.24 -6.50 -7.22
C GLY A 119 -2.44 -7.04 -8.01
N PHE A 120 -2.64 -6.60 -9.26
CA PHE A 120 -3.78 -7.02 -10.07
C PHE A 120 -3.80 -8.54 -10.29
N PRO A 121 -2.77 -9.20 -10.87
CA PRO A 121 -2.79 -10.66 -11.02
C PRO A 121 -2.75 -11.39 -9.68
N VAL A 122 -2.11 -10.83 -8.65
CA VAL A 122 -2.08 -11.40 -7.30
C VAL A 122 -3.49 -11.47 -6.69
N SER A 123 -4.38 -10.53 -7.01
CA SER A 123 -5.76 -10.55 -6.51
C SER A 123 -6.53 -11.81 -6.96
N GLY A 124 -6.30 -12.26 -8.18
CA GLY A 124 -6.87 -13.53 -8.69
C GLY A 124 -6.35 -14.76 -7.93
N ILE A 125 -5.07 -14.75 -7.54
CA ILE A 125 -4.47 -15.83 -6.73
C ILE A 125 -5.12 -15.84 -5.33
N CYS A 126 -5.25 -14.68 -4.68
CA CYS A 126 -5.91 -14.58 -3.38
C CYS A 126 -7.36 -15.08 -3.43
N GLN A 127 -8.11 -14.72 -4.47
CA GLN A 127 -9.47 -15.21 -4.67
C GLN A 127 -9.51 -16.73 -4.88
N LYS A 128 -8.64 -17.26 -5.76
CA LYS A 128 -8.54 -18.70 -6.07
C LYS A 128 -8.32 -19.56 -4.84
N TYR A 129 -7.42 -19.12 -3.96
CA TYR A 129 -7.01 -19.85 -2.76
C TYR A 129 -7.73 -19.40 -1.48
N LYS A 130 -8.73 -18.54 -1.59
CA LYS A 130 -9.49 -18.01 -0.46
C LYS A 130 -8.58 -17.41 0.63
N MET A 131 -7.56 -16.65 0.18
CA MET A 131 -6.54 -16.06 1.03
C MET A 131 -6.83 -14.58 1.30
N PRO A 132 -7.29 -14.19 2.50
CA PRO A 132 -7.55 -12.81 2.81
C PRO A 132 -6.27 -11.97 2.70
N MET A 133 -6.32 -10.88 1.92
CA MET A 133 -5.23 -9.94 1.78
C MET A 133 -5.72 -8.51 1.97
N VAL A 134 -5.07 -7.77 2.87
CA VAL A 134 -5.31 -6.33 3.05
C VAL A 134 -4.27 -5.57 2.24
N TYR A 135 -4.70 -5.03 1.10
CA TYR A 135 -3.87 -4.24 0.21
C TYR A 135 -3.61 -2.85 0.77
N VAL A 136 -2.35 -2.42 0.72
CA VAL A 136 -1.93 -1.08 1.16
C VAL A 136 -1.61 -0.18 -0.04
N TRP A 137 -0.67 -0.59 -0.91
CA TRP A 137 -0.24 0.22 -2.06
C TRP A 137 -0.77 -0.32 -3.40
N VAL A 138 -1.91 -0.99 -3.33
CA VAL A 138 -2.63 -1.55 -4.48
C VAL A 138 -4.06 -1.05 -4.38
N ALA A 139 -4.40 -0.02 -5.13
CA ALA A 139 -5.66 0.72 -4.96
C ALA A 139 -6.44 0.95 -6.26
N SER A 140 -5.95 0.47 -7.42
CA SER A 140 -6.63 0.73 -8.69
C SER A 140 -8.01 0.07 -8.76
N ASP A 141 -8.98 0.85 -9.16
CA ASP A 141 -10.39 0.51 -9.25
C ASP A 141 -10.70 -0.84 -9.91
N PRO A 142 -10.05 -1.21 -11.05
CA PRO A 142 -10.32 -2.50 -11.68
C PRO A 142 -10.09 -3.71 -10.78
N ILE A 143 -9.19 -3.61 -9.78
CA ILE A 143 -8.91 -4.69 -8.84
C ILE A 143 -10.13 -4.95 -7.94
N PHE A 144 -10.75 -3.88 -7.47
CA PHE A 144 -11.86 -3.96 -6.51
C PHE A 144 -13.25 -3.96 -7.19
N LYS A 145 -13.27 -3.95 -8.53
CA LYS A 145 -14.49 -4.16 -9.35
C LYS A 145 -14.65 -5.60 -9.84
N GLN A 146 -13.69 -6.49 -9.55
CA GLN A 146 -13.76 -7.91 -9.94
C GLN A 146 -14.75 -8.73 -9.12
N GLY A 147 -15.29 -8.17 -8.02
CA GLY A 147 -16.17 -8.89 -7.11
C GLY A 147 -15.44 -9.94 -6.24
N TYR A 148 -14.14 -9.77 -6.00
CA TYR A 148 -13.34 -10.69 -5.20
C TYR A 148 -13.54 -10.46 -3.70
N ASP A 149 -13.91 -11.52 -2.97
CA ASP A 149 -14.25 -11.45 -1.54
C ASP A 149 -13.04 -11.44 -0.60
N TYR A 150 -11.86 -11.80 -1.11
CA TYR A 150 -10.65 -11.96 -0.30
C TYR A 150 -9.63 -10.84 -0.46
N CYS A 151 -9.99 -9.79 -1.21
CA CYS A 151 -9.15 -8.63 -1.45
C CYS A 151 -9.75 -7.40 -0.78
N PHE A 152 -8.99 -6.76 0.13
CA PHE A 152 -9.43 -5.63 0.94
C PHE A 152 -8.57 -4.41 0.64
N CYS A 153 -9.15 -3.30 0.18
CA CYS A 153 -8.43 -2.06 -0.10
C CYS A 153 -8.35 -1.21 1.16
N LEU A 154 -7.15 -1.06 1.72
CA LEU A 154 -6.97 -0.28 2.96
C LEU A 154 -6.92 1.22 2.70
N ILE A 155 -6.19 1.66 1.68
CA ILE A 155 -6.09 3.07 1.31
C ILE A 155 -7.29 3.48 0.45
N GLN A 156 -7.42 4.75 0.19
CA GLN A 156 -8.45 5.27 -0.71
C GLN A 156 -8.32 4.63 -2.11
N LEU A 157 -9.44 4.40 -2.80
CA LEU A 157 -9.41 3.91 -4.18
C LEU A 157 -8.65 4.89 -5.09
N ALA A 158 -7.86 4.37 -6.04
CA ALA A 158 -6.96 5.18 -6.84
C ALA A 158 -7.68 6.31 -7.61
N SER A 159 -8.89 6.08 -8.11
CA SER A 159 -9.70 7.12 -8.76
C SER A 159 -10.05 8.30 -7.84
N GLN A 160 -9.91 8.13 -6.53
CA GLN A 160 -10.25 9.13 -5.52
C GLN A 160 -9.02 9.85 -4.96
N HIS A 161 -7.79 9.43 -5.28
CA HIS A 161 -6.58 10.04 -4.75
C HIS A 161 -6.46 11.53 -5.07
N GLU A 162 -7.01 11.94 -6.22
CA GLU A 162 -7.03 13.33 -6.66
C GLU A 162 -8.17 14.18 -6.06
N TRP A 163 -9.02 13.58 -5.21
CA TRP A 163 -10.12 14.34 -4.60
C TRP A 163 -9.62 15.32 -3.55
N SER A 164 -8.68 14.91 -2.71
CA SER A 164 -8.12 15.78 -1.68
C SER A 164 -7.44 17.04 -2.23
N PRO A 165 -6.57 16.98 -3.26
CA PRO A 165 -6.06 18.21 -3.88
C PRO A 165 -7.15 19.10 -4.46
N LEU A 166 -8.18 18.54 -5.08
CA LEU A 166 -9.31 19.31 -5.60
C LEU A 166 -10.13 19.96 -4.47
N ASP A 167 -10.39 19.23 -3.39
CA ASP A 167 -11.12 19.76 -2.23
C ASP A 167 -10.31 20.86 -1.53
N LEU A 168 -8.97 20.73 -1.45
CA LEU A 168 -8.10 21.78 -0.94
C LEU A 168 -8.15 23.04 -1.84
N LEU A 169 -8.05 22.87 -3.16
CA LEU A 169 -8.13 23.99 -4.12
C LEU A 169 -9.46 24.75 -4.03
N LYS A 170 -10.55 24.07 -3.72
CA LYS A 170 -11.86 24.71 -3.50
C LYS A 170 -11.90 25.68 -2.29
N THR A 171 -11.01 25.52 -1.34
CA THR A 171 -10.96 26.42 -0.17
C THR A 171 -10.34 27.77 -0.51
N LEU A 172 -9.73 27.91 -1.68
CA LEU A 172 -9.09 29.15 -2.13
C LEU A 172 -10.10 30.18 -2.62
N SER A 173 -9.83 31.44 -2.33
CA SER A 173 -10.63 32.56 -2.85
C SER A 173 -10.53 32.70 -4.37
N VAL A 174 -9.38 32.34 -4.96
CA VAL A 174 -9.12 32.34 -6.41
C VAL A 174 -8.45 31.01 -6.79
N PRO A 175 -9.22 29.93 -6.97
CA PRO A 175 -8.66 28.66 -7.38
C PRO A 175 -8.17 28.67 -8.84
N PRO A 176 -7.24 27.76 -9.21
CA PRO A 176 -6.87 27.59 -10.62
C PRO A 176 -8.08 27.06 -11.39
N LYS A 177 -8.25 27.51 -12.65
CA LYS A 177 -9.34 27.05 -13.51
C LYS A 177 -8.91 25.91 -14.43
N LYS A 178 -7.69 26.01 -14.98
CA LYS A 178 -7.14 25.05 -15.95
C LYS A 178 -6.17 24.11 -15.25
N ILE A 179 -6.55 22.84 -15.17
CA ILE A 179 -5.75 21.80 -14.54
C ILE A 179 -5.45 20.67 -15.52
N ILE A 180 -4.21 20.18 -15.55
CA ILE A 180 -3.83 19.01 -16.33
C ILE A 180 -3.55 17.81 -15.42
N TYR A 181 -4.05 16.65 -15.83
CA TYR A 181 -3.78 15.37 -15.24
C TYR A 181 -2.85 14.59 -16.17
N ILE A 182 -1.70 14.17 -15.63
CA ILE A 182 -0.66 13.46 -16.38
C ILE A 182 -0.51 12.08 -15.76
N SER A 183 -0.56 11.02 -16.58
CA SER A 183 -0.33 9.64 -16.14
C SER A 183 0.74 8.94 -16.97
N THR A 184 1.45 7.98 -16.36
CA THR A 184 2.08 6.91 -17.14
C THR A 184 1.01 5.94 -17.62
N LYS A 185 1.29 5.21 -18.73
CA LYS A 185 0.42 4.14 -19.25
C LYS A 185 0.52 2.88 -18.38
N GLU A 186 0.25 3.05 -17.08
CA GLU A 186 0.20 1.99 -16.07
C GLU A 186 -1.13 2.03 -15.33
N LEU A 187 -1.55 0.89 -14.79
CA LEU A 187 -2.87 0.73 -14.18
C LEU A 187 -3.16 1.79 -13.10
N TYR A 188 -2.19 2.06 -12.22
CA TYR A 188 -2.35 3.07 -11.17
C TYR A 188 -2.45 4.48 -11.75
N GLY A 189 -1.49 4.88 -12.58
CA GLY A 189 -1.42 6.23 -13.13
C GLY A 189 -2.68 6.61 -13.91
N ILE A 190 -3.12 5.71 -14.80
CA ILE A 190 -4.35 5.89 -15.59
C ILE A 190 -5.57 6.04 -14.67
N THR A 191 -5.71 5.14 -13.67
CA THR A 191 -6.87 5.16 -12.76
C THR A 191 -6.92 6.47 -11.96
N THR A 192 -5.79 6.89 -11.40
CA THR A 192 -5.68 8.10 -10.57
C THR A 192 -5.96 9.36 -11.38
N ALA A 193 -5.26 9.55 -12.50
CA ALA A 193 -5.38 10.75 -13.33
C ALA A 193 -6.78 10.87 -13.98
N LYS A 194 -7.37 9.77 -14.44
CA LYS A 194 -8.77 9.78 -14.95
C LYS A 194 -9.76 10.10 -13.84
N GLY A 195 -9.56 9.56 -12.64
CA GLY A 195 -10.40 9.88 -11.48
C GLY A 195 -10.40 11.37 -11.15
N GLY A 196 -9.22 12.00 -11.13
CA GLY A 196 -9.05 13.44 -10.94
C GLY A 196 -9.69 14.26 -12.07
N PHE A 197 -9.44 13.88 -13.31
CA PHE A 197 -10.00 14.53 -14.49
C PHE A 197 -11.54 14.55 -14.48
N GLU A 198 -12.19 13.42 -14.20
CA GLU A 198 -13.65 13.36 -14.12
C GLU A 198 -14.19 14.16 -12.91
N ARG A 199 -13.52 14.10 -11.78
CA ARG A 199 -13.91 14.89 -10.60
C ARG A 199 -13.79 16.38 -10.85
N ALA A 200 -12.73 16.84 -11.53
CA ALA A 200 -12.52 18.25 -11.88
C ALA A 200 -13.63 18.78 -12.78
N LYS A 201 -14.11 18.00 -13.78
CA LYS A 201 -15.28 18.35 -14.59
C LYS A 201 -16.53 18.58 -13.74
N VAL A 202 -16.81 17.64 -12.82
CA VAL A 202 -17.97 17.75 -11.92
C VAL A 202 -17.89 19.02 -11.08
N LEU A 203 -16.68 19.48 -10.76
CA LEU A 203 -16.42 20.70 -9.98
C LEU A 203 -16.42 21.99 -10.83
N GLY A 204 -16.65 21.89 -12.14
CA GLY A 204 -16.68 23.05 -13.04
C GLY A 204 -15.33 23.63 -13.40
N LEU A 205 -14.24 22.85 -13.22
CA LEU A 205 -12.91 23.20 -13.71
C LEU A 205 -12.79 22.87 -15.21
N GLU A 206 -11.73 23.35 -15.82
CA GLU A 206 -11.33 23.04 -17.21
C GLU A 206 -10.17 22.04 -17.18
N PRO A 207 -10.42 20.71 -17.08
CA PRO A 207 -9.38 19.72 -16.99
C PRO A 207 -8.87 19.28 -18.36
N TYR A 208 -7.57 19.00 -18.42
CA TYR A 208 -6.89 18.34 -19.52
C TYR A 208 -6.34 16.99 -19.04
N TYR A 209 -6.15 16.05 -19.96
CA TYR A 209 -5.61 14.73 -19.65
C TYR A 209 -4.57 14.31 -20.67
N GLU A 210 -3.42 13.83 -20.20
CA GLU A 210 -2.31 13.35 -21.04
C GLU A 210 -1.71 12.07 -20.50
N GLU A 211 -1.40 11.15 -21.39
CA GLU A 211 -0.68 9.91 -21.08
C GLU A 211 0.73 9.97 -21.66
N VAL A 212 1.69 9.53 -20.86
CA VAL A 212 3.09 9.37 -21.26
C VAL A 212 3.52 7.91 -21.11
N GLU A 213 4.49 7.49 -21.91
CA GLU A 213 5.06 6.15 -21.78
C GLU A 213 5.82 6.01 -20.46
N LYS A 214 5.79 4.82 -19.87
CA LYS A 214 6.66 4.50 -18.71
C LYS A 214 8.12 4.69 -19.11
N GLY A 215 8.88 5.38 -18.27
CA GLY A 215 10.28 5.72 -18.54
C GLY A 215 10.45 6.85 -19.55
N CYS A 216 9.43 7.71 -19.76
CA CYS A 216 9.52 8.91 -20.59
C CYS A 216 10.77 9.73 -20.24
N LYS A 217 11.55 10.13 -21.26
CA LYS A 217 12.82 10.88 -21.11
C LYS A 217 12.73 12.32 -21.60
N ASP A 218 11.62 12.72 -22.19
CA ASP A 218 11.43 14.08 -22.71
C ASP A 218 9.97 14.52 -22.56
N PHE A 219 9.75 15.49 -21.68
CA PHE A 219 8.47 16.13 -21.43
C PHE A 219 8.33 17.49 -22.18
N THR A 220 9.33 17.90 -22.97
CA THR A 220 9.34 19.19 -23.69
C THR A 220 8.08 19.42 -24.54
N PRO A 221 7.59 18.42 -25.33
CA PRO A 221 6.37 18.61 -26.11
C PRO A 221 5.13 18.83 -25.22
N LEU A 222 5.04 18.08 -24.10
CA LEU A 222 3.95 18.20 -23.15
C LEU A 222 3.98 19.57 -22.46
N ILE A 223 5.15 20.02 -22.01
CA ILE A 223 5.31 21.32 -21.34
C ILE A 223 4.97 22.46 -22.30
N THR A 224 5.37 22.36 -23.56
CA THR A 224 5.01 23.33 -24.61
C THR A 224 3.50 23.39 -24.80
N LYS A 225 2.82 22.23 -24.84
CA LYS A 225 1.38 22.14 -24.90
C LYS A 225 0.72 22.78 -23.67
N MET A 226 1.18 22.49 -22.46
CA MET A 226 0.67 23.08 -21.22
C MET A 226 0.78 24.62 -21.23
N LYS A 227 1.89 25.16 -21.72
CA LYS A 227 2.07 26.63 -21.89
C LYS A 227 1.06 27.21 -22.87
N SER A 228 0.87 26.59 -24.03
CA SER A 228 -0.08 27.07 -25.04
C SER A 228 -1.54 27.03 -24.59
N LEU A 229 -1.90 26.07 -23.75
CA LEU A 229 -3.24 25.93 -23.17
C LEU A 229 -3.45 26.88 -21.97
N GLY A 230 -2.39 27.49 -21.45
CA GLY A 230 -2.44 28.31 -20.24
C GLY A 230 -2.80 27.50 -18.99
N VAL A 231 -2.24 26.30 -18.85
CA VAL A 231 -2.45 25.44 -17.67
C VAL A 231 -1.95 26.14 -16.43
N GLU A 232 -2.78 26.18 -15.39
CA GLU A 232 -2.49 26.85 -14.11
C GLU A 232 -2.12 25.86 -12.99
N ALA A 233 -2.58 24.62 -13.10
CA ALA A 233 -2.35 23.56 -12.12
C ALA A 233 -1.98 22.24 -12.80
N ILE A 234 -1.11 21.49 -12.17
CA ILE A 234 -0.68 20.15 -12.59
C ILE A 234 -0.99 19.16 -11.50
N SER A 235 -1.59 18.03 -11.87
CA SER A 235 -1.72 16.87 -11.02
C SER A 235 -1.23 15.62 -11.74
N THR A 236 -0.46 14.76 -11.06
CA THR A 236 0.20 13.65 -11.74
C THR A 236 -0.02 12.32 -11.07
N GLY A 237 -0.38 11.30 -11.88
CA GLY A 237 -0.34 9.89 -11.55
C GLY A 237 0.91 9.22 -12.16
N ILE A 238 2.08 9.86 -12.05
CA ILE A 238 3.37 9.31 -12.50
C ILE A 238 4.27 9.03 -11.29
N TYR A 239 5.31 8.21 -11.47
CA TYR A 239 6.24 7.89 -10.41
C TYR A 239 7.39 8.89 -10.32
N GLU A 240 8.19 8.76 -9.26
CA GLU A 240 9.19 9.74 -8.86
C GLU A 240 10.19 10.09 -9.96
N ALA A 241 10.70 9.11 -10.70
CA ALA A 241 11.73 9.35 -11.72
C ALA A 241 11.21 10.22 -12.87
N GLU A 242 10.00 9.93 -13.36
CA GLU A 242 9.33 10.73 -14.39
C GLU A 242 8.90 12.09 -13.84
N PHE A 243 8.44 12.14 -12.58
CA PHE A 243 8.04 13.42 -11.98
C PHE A 243 9.24 14.36 -11.78
N PHE A 244 10.37 13.86 -11.31
CA PHE A 244 11.58 14.67 -11.14
C PHE A 244 12.08 15.23 -12.48
N LEU A 245 12.03 14.41 -13.54
CA LEU A 245 12.39 14.87 -14.87
C LEU A 245 11.41 15.93 -15.41
N LEU A 246 10.12 15.72 -15.27
CA LEU A 246 9.09 16.71 -15.64
C LEU A 246 9.33 18.03 -14.89
N PHE A 247 9.51 17.96 -13.58
CA PHE A 247 9.72 19.15 -12.73
C PHE A 247 10.99 19.92 -13.13
N LYS A 248 12.09 19.21 -13.43
CA LYS A 248 13.32 19.80 -13.94
C LYS A 248 13.11 20.49 -15.29
N GLN A 249 12.51 19.80 -16.27
CA GLN A 249 12.28 20.36 -17.60
C GLN A 249 11.27 21.53 -17.58
N MET A 250 10.31 21.54 -16.66
CA MET A 250 9.45 22.71 -16.46
C MET A 250 10.25 23.96 -16.08
N GLN A 251 11.25 23.83 -15.20
CA GLN A 251 12.12 24.95 -14.82
C GLN A 251 12.99 25.42 -16.01
N GLU A 252 13.60 24.48 -16.75
CA GLU A 252 14.41 24.75 -17.93
C GLU A 252 13.62 25.51 -19.01
N LEU A 253 12.34 25.13 -19.19
CA LEU A 253 11.44 25.74 -20.14
C LEU A 253 10.67 26.96 -19.57
N LYS A 254 10.98 27.40 -18.36
CA LYS A 254 10.34 28.53 -17.68
C LYS A 254 8.80 28.40 -17.65
N PHE A 255 8.32 27.23 -17.27
CA PHE A 255 6.89 26.98 -17.05
C PHE A 255 6.61 26.86 -15.55
N TYR A 256 5.84 27.78 -15.00
CA TYR A 256 5.65 28.00 -13.56
C TYR A 256 4.16 27.96 -13.21
N PRO A 257 3.54 26.78 -13.08
CA PRO A 257 2.15 26.66 -12.68
C PRO A 257 1.91 27.14 -11.25
N LYS A 258 0.68 27.55 -10.92
CA LYS A 258 0.30 28.04 -9.59
C LYS A 258 0.23 26.91 -8.54
N PHE A 259 -0.01 25.69 -9.00
CA PHE A 259 -0.16 24.50 -8.18
C PHE A 259 0.44 23.27 -8.85
N ILE A 260 1.11 22.44 -8.07
CA ILE A 260 1.61 21.12 -8.47
C ILE A 260 1.26 20.12 -7.39
N PHE A 261 0.64 19.02 -7.78
CA PHE A 261 0.45 17.85 -6.96
C PHE A 261 1.00 16.63 -7.68
N ALA A 262 1.92 15.93 -7.03
CA ALA A 262 2.42 14.65 -7.51
C ALA A 262 1.96 13.54 -6.56
N SER A 263 1.30 12.53 -7.10
CA SER A 263 0.91 11.37 -6.28
C SER A 263 2.12 10.66 -5.67
N HIS A 264 3.27 10.73 -6.34
CA HIS A 264 4.54 10.15 -5.88
C HIS A 264 5.72 11.09 -6.14
N GLY A 265 6.74 11.02 -5.27
CA GLY A 265 8.02 11.66 -5.44
C GLY A 265 8.22 12.93 -4.62
N THR A 266 7.24 13.82 -4.53
CA THR A 266 7.38 15.07 -3.76
C THR A 266 7.55 14.85 -2.26
N ASP A 267 7.06 13.74 -1.71
CA ASP A 267 7.20 13.40 -0.29
C ASP A 267 8.54 12.72 0.06
N LEU A 268 9.36 12.42 -0.97
CA LEU A 268 10.69 11.84 -0.77
C LEU A 268 11.71 12.92 -0.41
N PRO A 269 12.66 12.64 0.50
CA PRO A 269 13.77 13.54 0.80
C PRO A 269 14.54 13.98 -0.43
N ASP A 270 14.75 13.06 -1.38
CA ASP A 270 15.46 13.27 -2.64
C ASP A 270 14.88 14.46 -3.44
N PHE A 271 13.58 14.70 -3.37
CA PHE A 271 12.95 15.84 -4.03
C PHE A 271 13.53 17.16 -3.53
N TRP A 272 13.62 17.32 -2.20
CA TRP A 272 14.21 18.54 -1.64
C TRP A 272 15.73 18.62 -1.85
N GLU A 273 16.43 17.49 -1.77
CA GLU A 273 17.88 17.44 -2.01
C GLU A 273 18.23 17.88 -3.43
N ILE A 274 17.40 17.49 -4.43
CA ILE A 274 17.62 17.84 -5.84
C ILE A 274 17.18 19.26 -6.17
N PHE A 275 16.00 19.68 -5.70
CA PHE A 275 15.35 20.91 -6.15
C PHE A 275 15.47 22.08 -5.16
N GLY A 276 15.69 21.80 -3.89
CA GLY A 276 15.84 22.81 -2.84
C GLY A 276 14.72 23.86 -2.88
N ASP A 277 15.11 25.12 -2.81
CA ASP A 277 14.18 26.25 -2.82
C ASP A 277 13.27 26.35 -4.04
N THR A 278 13.63 25.71 -5.16
CA THR A 278 12.76 25.69 -6.35
C THR A 278 11.62 24.68 -6.22
N GLY A 279 11.71 23.75 -5.26
CA GLY A 279 10.65 22.84 -4.86
C GLY A 279 9.71 23.38 -3.78
N GLU A 280 9.89 24.64 -3.34
CA GLU A 280 9.03 25.28 -2.32
C GLU A 280 7.57 25.26 -2.74
N ALA A 281 6.70 24.91 -1.82
CA ALA A 281 5.26 24.77 -1.99
C ALA A 281 4.79 23.69 -2.98
N ALA A 282 5.67 22.84 -3.54
CA ALA A 282 5.25 21.66 -4.27
C ALA A 282 4.53 20.68 -3.32
N CYS A 283 3.40 20.13 -3.80
CA CYS A 283 2.58 19.21 -3.01
C CYS A 283 2.73 17.77 -3.48
N GLY A 284 2.57 16.85 -2.55
CA GLY A 284 2.56 15.42 -2.81
C GLY A 284 1.49 14.64 -2.07
N GLY A 285 1.24 13.43 -2.55
CA GLY A 285 0.31 12.50 -1.92
C GLY A 285 0.78 12.13 -0.51
N GLY A 286 0.02 12.55 0.50
CA GLY A 286 0.24 12.21 1.90
C GLY A 286 -0.45 10.90 2.25
N PHE A 287 0.04 9.77 1.71
CA PHE A 287 -0.47 8.46 2.08
C PHE A 287 0.02 8.01 3.46
N TYR A 288 1.12 8.59 3.92
CA TYR A 288 1.72 8.37 5.22
C TYR A 288 2.66 9.51 5.57
N HIS A 289 2.74 9.86 6.85
CA HIS A 289 3.78 10.75 7.37
C HIS A 289 4.26 10.25 8.73
N HIS A 290 5.58 10.19 8.93
CA HIS A 290 6.20 9.65 10.15
C HIS A 290 5.81 10.40 11.44
N LYS A 291 5.29 11.62 11.34
CA LYS A 291 4.82 12.42 12.48
C LYS A 291 3.35 12.19 12.84
N TRP A 292 2.60 11.46 12.04
CA TRP A 292 1.19 11.21 12.36
C TRP A 292 1.03 10.45 13.66
N LYS A 293 0.12 10.91 14.51
CA LYS A 293 -0.20 10.32 15.82
C LYS A 293 -1.27 9.22 15.66
N THR A 294 -0.95 8.21 14.89
CA THR A 294 -1.80 7.06 14.57
C THR A 294 -1.33 5.81 15.33
N PHE A 295 -2.09 4.72 15.16
CA PHE A 295 -1.87 3.48 15.92
C PHE A 295 -0.45 2.94 15.76
N GLU A 296 0.28 2.83 16.86
CA GLU A 296 1.67 2.31 16.94
C GLU A 296 2.69 2.98 16.01
N ASN A 297 2.36 4.14 15.43
CA ASN A 297 3.23 4.79 14.47
C ASN A 297 4.56 5.25 15.11
N GLU A 298 4.53 5.75 16.33
CA GLU A 298 5.75 6.21 17.02
C GLU A 298 6.74 5.05 17.25
N GLU A 299 6.27 3.92 17.79
CA GLU A 299 7.09 2.69 17.98
C GLU A 299 7.64 2.20 16.62
N PHE A 300 6.80 2.23 15.57
CA PHE A 300 7.22 1.85 14.23
C PHE A 300 8.32 2.75 13.68
N VAL A 301 8.16 4.07 13.78
CA VAL A 301 9.14 5.06 13.31
C VAL A 301 10.48 4.87 14.02
N GLU A 302 10.49 4.65 15.34
CA GLU A 302 11.71 4.37 16.09
C GLU A 302 12.40 3.09 15.61
N GLY A 303 11.64 2.01 15.43
CA GLY A 303 12.15 0.75 14.91
C GLY A 303 12.72 0.88 13.50
N TYR A 304 11.99 1.57 12.62
CA TYR A 304 12.42 1.81 11.23
C TYR A 304 13.71 2.63 11.16
N LYS A 305 13.77 3.71 11.95
CA LYS A 305 14.98 4.55 12.04
C LYS A 305 16.17 3.78 12.59
N LYS A 306 15.95 2.90 13.59
CA LYS A 306 17.00 2.04 14.12
C LYS A 306 17.55 1.07 13.08
N LEU A 307 16.68 0.51 12.24
CA LEU A 307 17.04 -0.44 11.18
C LEU A 307 17.76 0.23 10.00
N THR A 308 17.25 1.40 9.55
CA THR A 308 17.64 2.00 8.27
C THR A 308 18.51 3.26 8.39
N GLY A 309 18.54 3.89 9.57
CA GLY A 309 19.14 5.21 9.78
C GLY A 309 18.28 6.39 9.34
N SER A 310 17.12 6.15 8.73
CA SER A 310 16.24 7.18 8.13
C SER A 310 14.81 7.10 8.64
N PHE A 311 14.04 8.17 8.51
CA PHE A 311 12.61 8.12 8.75
C PHE A 311 11.89 7.35 7.62
N PRO A 312 10.82 6.61 7.93
CA PRO A 312 10.04 5.95 6.89
C PRO A 312 9.32 7.01 6.03
N THR A 313 9.38 6.81 4.72
CA THR A 313 8.54 7.51 3.73
C THR A 313 7.18 6.80 3.65
N HIS A 314 6.29 7.26 2.76
CA HIS A 314 5.04 6.56 2.52
C HIS A 314 5.27 5.10 2.06
N TYR A 315 6.34 4.79 1.35
CA TYR A 315 6.68 3.40 0.99
C TYR A 315 7.03 2.54 2.20
N GLY A 316 7.87 3.06 3.10
CA GLY A 316 8.21 2.38 4.34
C GLY A 316 7.04 2.25 5.32
N GLY A 317 6.03 3.13 5.23
CA GLY A 317 4.83 3.12 6.07
C GLY A 317 3.81 2.00 5.77
N THR A 318 4.13 1.05 4.93
CA THR A 318 3.24 -0.01 4.39
C THR A 318 2.70 -1.02 5.42
N ILE A 319 2.97 -0.86 6.69
CA ILE A 319 2.58 -1.86 7.70
C ILE A 319 1.09 -1.86 8.06
N GLY A 320 0.33 -0.85 7.62
CA GLY A 320 -1.09 -0.73 7.98
C GLY A 320 -1.94 -1.95 7.62
N GLY A 321 -1.67 -2.59 6.48
CA GLY A 321 -2.35 -3.83 6.08
C GLY A 321 -2.02 -5.02 6.99
N ALA A 322 -0.75 -5.14 7.40
CA ALA A 322 -0.31 -6.15 8.33
C ALA A 322 -0.91 -5.94 9.73
N GLN A 323 -0.99 -4.68 10.21
CA GLN A 323 -1.64 -4.34 11.48
C GLN A 323 -3.14 -4.64 11.49
N VAL A 324 -3.84 -4.43 10.37
CA VAL A 324 -5.27 -4.79 10.25
C VAL A 324 -5.44 -6.31 10.27
N LEU A 325 -4.59 -7.05 9.54
CA LEU A 325 -4.64 -8.52 9.51
C LEU A 325 -4.31 -9.11 10.90
N GLU A 326 -3.30 -8.58 11.59
CA GLU A 326 -2.96 -8.94 12.97
C GLU A 326 -4.15 -8.80 13.91
N GLN A 327 -4.82 -7.65 13.89
CA GLN A 327 -6.01 -7.40 14.70
C GLN A 327 -7.17 -8.33 14.31
N ALA A 328 -7.33 -8.63 13.01
CA ALA A 328 -8.36 -9.55 12.55
C ALA A 328 -8.11 -10.98 13.05
N ILE A 329 -6.86 -11.45 13.05
CA ILE A 329 -6.48 -12.75 13.63
C ILE A 329 -6.79 -12.77 15.13
N GLY A 330 -6.36 -11.74 15.87
CA GLY A 330 -6.60 -11.63 17.31
C GLY A 330 -8.10 -11.60 17.67
N LYS A 331 -8.91 -10.84 16.92
CA LYS A 331 -10.37 -10.73 17.10
C LYS A 331 -11.08 -12.03 16.73
N ALA A 332 -10.70 -12.67 15.62
CA ALA A 332 -11.24 -13.96 15.21
C ALA A 332 -10.83 -15.08 16.18
N GLY A 333 -9.67 -14.94 16.84
CA GLY A 333 -9.11 -15.92 17.75
C GLY A 333 -8.67 -17.22 17.09
N THR A 334 -8.46 -17.22 15.77
CA THR A 334 -8.22 -18.41 14.96
C THR A 334 -7.32 -18.07 13.75
N LEU A 335 -6.78 -19.09 13.08
CA LEU A 335 -6.12 -18.97 11.78
C LEU A 335 -7.03 -19.38 10.60
N ASP A 336 -8.30 -19.65 10.87
CA ASP A 336 -9.27 -19.97 9.83
C ASP A 336 -9.56 -18.75 8.94
N LYS A 337 -9.29 -18.89 7.65
CA LYS A 337 -9.34 -17.79 6.67
C LYS A 337 -10.75 -17.24 6.46
N GLU A 338 -11.78 -18.07 6.53
CA GLU A 338 -13.17 -17.65 6.39
C GLU A 338 -13.62 -16.82 7.59
N LYS A 339 -13.27 -17.26 8.81
CA LYS A 339 -13.56 -16.50 10.03
C LYS A 339 -12.85 -15.16 10.05
N ILE A 340 -11.58 -15.12 9.60
CA ILE A 340 -10.80 -13.87 9.50
C ILE A 340 -11.41 -12.96 8.45
N LYS A 341 -11.79 -13.46 7.26
CA LYS A 341 -12.50 -12.68 6.25
C LYS A 341 -13.79 -12.08 6.84
N LYS A 342 -14.57 -12.86 7.58
CA LYS A 342 -15.79 -12.38 8.25
C LYS A 342 -15.47 -11.24 9.21
N VAL A 343 -14.46 -11.38 10.05
CA VAL A 343 -14.02 -10.33 10.98
C VAL A 343 -13.57 -9.07 10.22
N LEU A 344 -12.82 -9.21 9.12
CA LEU A 344 -12.43 -8.06 8.28
C LEU A 344 -13.64 -7.28 7.75
N LEU A 345 -14.73 -7.95 7.42
CA LEU A 345 -15.97 -7.33 6.93
C LEU A 345 -16.81 -6.68 8.04
N GLU A 346 -16.87 -7.32 9.21
CA GLU A 346 -17.82 -6.96 10.28
C GLU A 346 -17.23 -5.96 11.28
N GLU A 347 -15.93 -5.99 11.52
CA GLU A 347 -15.28 -5.24 12.59
C GLU A 347 -14.64 -3.92 12.12
N GLU A 348 -14.32 -3.06 13.10
CA GLU A 348 -13.52 -1.87 12.90
C GLU A 348 -12.10 -2.10 13.38
N PHE A 349 -11.14 -1.46 12.68
CA PHE A 349 -9.72 -1.55 12.96
C PHE A 349 -9.09 -0.15 13.01
N LYS A 350 -7.83 -0.10 13.41
CA LYS A 350 -6.96 1.06 13.35
C LYS A 350 -5.59 0.65 12.85
N CYS A 351 -4.87 1.55 12.22
CA CYS A 351 -3.52 1.27 11.75
C CYS A 351 -2.66 2.53 11.76
N ASN A 352 -1.39 2.39 11.43
CA ASN A 352 -0.48 3.53 11.38
C ASN A 352 -0.81 4.55 10.27
N LEU A 353 -1.71 4.21 9.34
CA LEU A 353 -2.19 5.13 8.30
C LEU A 353 -3.47 5.85 8.74
N TYR A 354 -4.39 5.14 9.38
CA TYR A 354 -5.72 5.64 9.68
C TYR A 354 -6.15 5.32 11.11
N PRO A 355 -6.76 6.28 11.82
CA PRO A 355 -7.32 6.03 13.16
C PRO A 355 -8.53 5.11 13.14
N LYS A 356 -9.19 4.98 11.98
CA LYS A 356 -10.36 4.12 11.76
C LYS A 356 -10.27 3.44 10.40
N VAL A 357 -10.48 2.12 10.39
CA VAL A 357 -10.58 1.28 9.19
C VAL A 357 -11.84 0.45 9.30
N LYS A 358 -12.66 0.49 8.27
CA LYS A 358 -13.84 -0.37 8.09
C LYS A 358 -14.03 -0.62 6.59
N PHE A 359 -14.20 -1.87 6.22
CA PHE A 359 -14.38 -2.24 4.82
C PHE A 359 -15.85 -2.30 4.44
N PHE A 360 -16.17 -1.84 3.24
CA PHE A 360 -17.50 -1.78 2.67
C PHE A 360 -17.50 -2.35 1.26
N THR A 361 -18.64 -2.90 0.86
CA THR A 361 -18.93 -3.27 -0.52
C THR A 361 -20.11 -2.41 -0.99
N GLU A 362 -19.85 -1.41 -1.80
CA GLU A 362 -20.86 -0.48 -2.33
C GLU A 362 -20.38 0.17 -3.63
N GLY A 363 -21.32 0.72 -4.40
CA GLY A 363 -20.99 1.47 -5.63
C GLY A 363 -20.26 0.65 -6.70
N GLY A 364 -20.40 -0.68 -6.68
CA GLY A 364 -19.69 -1.58 -7.60
C GLY A 364 -18.25 -1.92 -7.18
N PHE A 365 -17.83 -1.50 -5.99
CA PHE A 365 -16.53 -1.84 -5.40
C PHE A 365 -16.68 -2.81 -4.25
N THR A 366 -15.75 -3.76 -4.15
CA THR A 366 -15.71 -4.78 -3.11
C THR A 366 -14.66 -4.45 -2.07
N ASN A 367 -15.02 -4.52 -0.78
CA ASN A 367 -14.11 -4.50 0.37
C ASN A 367 -13.12 -3.32 0.40
N PHE A 368 -13.59 -2.10 0.26
CA PHE A 368 -12.74 -0.91 0.37
C PHE A 368 -12.97 -0.15 1.69
N ASN A 369 -11.92 0.47 2.22
CA ASN A 369 -11.98 1.28 3.43
C ASN A 369 -12.61 2.64 3.14
N LYS A 370 -13.85 2.84 3.58
CA LYS A 370 -14.60 4.10 3.36
C LYS A 370 -14.05 5.30 4.15
N PHE A 371 -13.26 5.05 5.18
CA PHE A 371 -12.64 6.10 6.03
C PHE A 371 -11.23 6.49 5.57
N ALA A 372 -10.74 5.86 4.50
CA ALA A 372 -9.47 6.22 3.93
C ALA A 372 -9.51 7.61 3.29
N PHE A 373 -8.43 8.34 3.40
CA PHE A 373 -8.22 9.62 2.74
C PHE A 373 -6.79 9.71 2.20
N THR A 374 -6.59 10.52 1.18
CA THR A 374 -5.26 10.92 0.73
C THR A 374 -4.94 12.27 1.38
N GLY A 375 -3.93 12.30 2.22
CA GLY A 375 -3.43 13.56 2.76
C GLY A 375 -2.70 14.37 1.68
N ILE A 376 -2.39 15.63 1.98
CA ILE A 376 -1.51 16.44 1.15
C ILE A 376 -0.35 16.89 2.00
N LEU A 377 0.85 16.55 1.55
CA LEU A 377 2.10 17.02 2.08
C LEU A 377 2.63 18.17 1.22
N GLN A 378 3.20 19.19 1.83
CA GLN A 378 3.75 20.35 1.13
C GLN A 378 5.12 20.74 1.69
N TRP A 379 6.07 20.98 0.82
CA TRP A 379 7.37 21.53 1.22
C TRP A 379 7.25 23.00 1.60
N GLN A 380 7.72 23.34 2.79
CA GLN A 380 7.77 24.72 3.28
C GLN A 380 9.08 24.94 4.03
N LYS A 381 9.93 25.82 3.52
CA LYS A 381 11.23 26.19 4.12
C LYS A 381 12.11 24.96 4.44
N GLY A 382 12.19 24.02 3.51
CA GLY A 382 13.01 22.82 3.65
C GLY A 382 12.44 21.73 4.53
N LYS A 383 11.15 21.83 4.92
CA LYS A 383 10.47 20.80 5.71
C LYS A 383 9.17 20.41 5.04
N LEU A 384 8.86 19.14 5.16
CA LEU A 384 7.61 18.57 4.66
C LEU A 384 6.56 18.63 5.76
N TYR A 385 5.40 19.22 5.47
CA TYR A 385 4.28 19.37 6.39
C TYR A 385 3.01 18.79 5.80
N THR A 386 2.21 18.15 6.64
CA THR A 386 0.80 17.85 6.30
C THR A 386 0.01 19.16 6.27
N VAL A 387 -0.64 19.45 5.13
CA VAL A 387 -1.47 20.64 4.95
C VAL A 387 -2.96 20.32 4.76
N TYR A 388 -3.28 19.05 4.47
CA TYR A 388 -4.65 18.55 4.33
C TYR A 388 -4.71 17.06 4.69
N PRO A 389 -5.82 16.52 5.27
CA PRO A 389 -7.01 17.25 5.72
C PRO A 389 -6.73 18.20 6.89
N LEU A 390 -7.55 19.23 7.04
CA LEU A 390 -7.34 20.28 8.04
C LEU A 390 -7.31 19.76 9.49
N SER A 391 -7.95 18.61 9.75
CA SER A 391 -7.98 17.96 11.08
C SER A 391 -6.62 17.45 11.57
N ILE A 392 -5.67 17.20 10.66
CA ILE A 392 -4.31 16.74 10.98
C ILE A 392 -3.23 17.63 10.37
N ALA A 393 -3.63 18.81 9.85
CA ALA A 393 -2.69 19.75 9.24
C ALA A 393 -1.70 20.31 10.28
N GLU A 394 -0.42 20.28 9.92
CA GLU A 394 0.71 20.81 10.70
C GLU A 394 1.05 22.24 10.31
N ALA A 395 0.68 22.64 9.08
CA ALA A 395 0.93 23.99 8.55
C ALA A 395 -0.21 24.45 7.64
N LYS A 396 -0.29 25.77 7.42
CA LYS A 396 -1.22 26.34 6.44
C LYS A 396 -0.73 26.03 5.03
N PHE A 397 -1.67 25.76 4.13
CA PHE A 397 -1.39 25.58 2.71
C PHE A 397 -0.86 26.88 2.08
N VAL A 398 0.23 26.79 1.36
CA VAL A 398 0.86 27.89 0.62
C VAL A 398 0.44 27.81 -0.85
N TYR A 399 -0.23 28.86 -1.33
CA TYR A 399 -0.70 28.99 -2.71
C TYR A 399 -0.74 30.48 -3.11
N PRO A 400 -0.40 30.86 -4.35
CA PRO A 400 0.26 30.03 -5.37
C PRO A 400 1.71 29.68 -4.98
N ILE A 401 2.30 28.74 -5.74
CA ILE A 401 3.71 28.38 -5.56
C ILE A 401 4.59 29.64 -5.73
N PRO A 402 5.44 29.98 -4.76
CA PRO A 402 6.28 31.17 -4.78
C PRO A 402 7.57 30.89 -5.59
N TRP A 403 7.43 30.68 -6.90
CA TRP A 403 8.57 30.35 -7.75
C TRP A 403 9.73 31.33 -7.61
N LYS A 404 10.90 30.82 -7.25
CA LYS A 404 12.16 31.57 -7.30
C LYS A 404 12.75 31.46 -8.70
N VAL A 405 12.40 32.39 -9.56
CA VAL A 405 12.93 32.49 -10.93
C VAL A 405 14.36 33.00 -10.84
N LYS A 406 15.33 32.18 -11.26
CA LYS A 406 16.75 32.59 -11.43
C LYS A 406 16.97 33.31 -12.73
#